data_fc9cc7134463dfd794d7bb813ad15016
#
_entry.id   fc9cc7134463dfd794d7bb813ad15016
#
_cell.length_a   1.000
_cell.length_b   1.000
_cell.length_c   1.000
_cell.angle_alpha   90.00
_cell.angle_beta   90.00
_cell.angle_gamma   90.00
#
_symmetry.space_group_name_H-M   'P 1'
#
loop_
_entity.id
_entity.type
_entity.pdbx_description
1 polymer ?
#
loop_
_entity_poly.entity_id
_entity_poly.type
_entity_poly.pdbx_seq_one_letter_code
_entity_poly.pdbx_strand_id
1 'polypeptide(L)'
;MPLIVQQVEISLARLDAFTDGTLDQCLIERITPMAWSPLAAGLIGEGASRLLPSQEVYRPEKFLPALDGVAKGRGVSRIAVALAWLLKHPSKILPVLGSTNPQRIRDAVKATEFELTREEWYQLLTAARGEPVP
;
A
#
# COMPACT_ATOMS: atom_id res chain seq x y z
N MET A 1 13.70 -24.06 13.07
CA MET A 1 12.43 -23.90 12.34
C MET A 1 12.52 -22.61 11.55
N PRO A 2 12.41 -22.64 10.23
CA PRO A 2 12.52 -21.43 9.43
C PRO A 2 11.31 -20.51 9.61
N LEU A 3 11.53 -19.20 9.61
CA LEU A 3 10.47 -18.22 9.51
C LEU A 3 9.97 -18.17 8.06
N ILE A 4 8.66 -18.20 7.86
CA ILE A 4 8.04 -18.17 6.53
C ILE A 4 7.28 -16.86 6.26
N VAL A 5 6.95 -16.11 7.32
CA VAL A 5 6.21 -14.86 7.25
C VAL A 5 6.82 -13.85 8.22
N GLN A 6 6.87 -12.60 7.81
CA GLN A 6 7.18 -11.45 8.67
C GLN A 6 6.08 -10.40 8.52
N GLN A 7 5.44 -10.05 9.61
CA GLN A 7 4.39 -9.04 9.61
C GLN A 7 4.98 -7.67 9.98
N VAL A 8 4.76 -6.68 9.12
CA VAL A 8 5.32 -5.32 9.24
C VAL A 8 4.33 -4.30 8.70
N GLU A 9 4.36 -3.08 9.22
CA GLU A 9 3.53 -1.99 8.67
C GLU A 9 4.06 -1.56 7.31
N ILE A 10 3.24 -1.72 6.26
CA ILE A 10 3.57 -1.26 4.92
C ILE A 10 2.33 -0.67 4.26
N SER A 11 2.44 0.57 3.79
CA SER A 11 1.43 1.26 2.98
C SER A 11 2.10 2.41 2.24
N LEU A 12 1.36 3.11 1.39
CA LEU A 12 1.83 4.38 0.80
C LEU A 12 2.13 5.46 1.86
N ALA A 13 1.57 5.32 3.06
CA ALA A 13 1.84 6.21 4.19
C ALA A 13 3.03 5.76 5.05
N ARG A 14 3.51 4.52 4.88
CA ARG A 14 4.57 3.93 5.70
C ARG A 14 5.54 3.13 4.83
N LEU A 15 6.67 3.72 4.53
CA LEU A 15 7.65 3.20 3.57
C LEU A 15 8.94 2.67 4.21
N ASP A 16 9.02 2.62 5.55
CA ASP A 16 10.26 2.23 6.25
C ASP A 16 10.80 0.88 5.75
N ALA A 17 9.92 -0.11 5.55
CA ALA A 17 10.31 -1.43 5.08
C ALA A 17 11.01 -1.46 3.71
N PHE A 18 10.85 -0.40 2.90
CA PHE A 18 11.53 -0.26 1.61
C PHE A 18 12.99 0.20 1.74
N THR A 19 13.37 0.79 2.87
CA THR A 19 14.66 1.43 3.06
C THR A 19 15.49 0.88 4.22
N ASP A 20 14.86 0.15 5.15
CA ASP A 20 15.51 -0.39 6.35
C ASP A 20 16.09 -1.81 6.18
N GLY A 21 15.97 -2.39 4.97
CA GLY A 21 16.44 -3.74 4.66
C GLY A 21 15.40 -4.84 4.88
N THR A 22 14.23 -4.54 5.43
CA THR A 22 13.19 -5.54 5.72
C THR A 22 12.75 -6.31 4.48
N LEU A 23 12.39 -5.59 3.39
CA LEU A 23 11.95 -6.24 2.15
C LEU A 23 13.08 -6.95 1.43
N ASP A 24 14.32 -6.44 1.51
CA ASP A 24 15.50 -7.10 0.96
C ASP A 24 15.77 -8.43 1.68
N GLN A 25 15.69 -8.44 3.01
CA GLN A 25 15.78 -9.67 3.79
C GLN A 25 14.68 -10.67 3.41
N CYS A 26 13.45 -10.20 3.28
CA CYS A 26 12.32 -11.04 2.87
C CYS A 26 12.59 -11.72 1.51
N LEU A 27 13.17 -10.98 0.56
CA LEU A 27 13.54 -11.53 -0.75
C LEU A 27 14.66 -12.59 -0.64
N ILE A 28 15.73 -12.30 0.09
CA ILE A 28 16.89 -13.18 0.25
C ILE A 28 16.51 -14.47 0.97
N GLU A 29 15.80 -14.34 2.08
CA GLU A 29 15.44 -15.48 2.94
C GLU A 29 14.16 -16.19 2.52
N ARG A 30 13.49 -15.72 1.45
CA ARG A 30 12.21 -16.25 0.97
C ARG A 30 11.10 -16.21 2.04
N ILE A 31 11.09 -15.14 2.84
CA ILE A 31 10.07 -14.86 3.83
C ILE A 31 8.98 -14.00 3.17
N THR A 32 7.72 -14.32 3.39
CA THR A 32 6.61 -13.51 2.86
C THR A 32 6.35 -12.32 3.78
N PRO A 33 6.52 -11.07 3.29
CA PRO A 33 6.13 -9.91 4.08
C PRO A 33 4.60 -9.76 4.10
N MET A 34 4.01 -9.71 5.30
CA MET A 34 2.60 -9.41 5.50
C MET A 34 2.45 -7.96 5.95
N ALA A 35 1.82 -7.15 5.10
CA ALA A 35 1.57 -5.74 5.39
C ALA A 35 0.35 -5.57 6.31
N TRP A 36 0.57 -5.22 7.57
CA TRP A 36 -0.52 -4.75 8.40
C TRP A 36 -0.77 -3.25 8.14
N SER A 37 -1.99 -2.80 8.41
CA SER A 37 -2.45 -1.43 8.09
C SER A 37 -2.17 -0.97 6.64
N PRO A 38 -2.43 -1.81 5.62
CA PRO A 38 -2.07 -1.51 4.23
C PRO A 38 -2.81 -0.28 3.67
N LEU A 39 -3.88 0.15 4.34
CA LEU A 39 -4.68 1.33 4.02
C LEU A 39 -4.51 2.46 5.04
N ALA A 40 -3.38 2.48 5.76
CA ALA A 40 -3.04 3.53 6.73
C ALA A 40 -4.16 3.77 7.76
N ALA A 41 -4.58 2.71 8.45
CA ALA A 41 -5.67 2.75 9.43
C ALA A 41 -6.99 3.34 8.87
N GLY A 42 -7.29 3.05 7.62
CA GLY A 42 -8.49 3.52 6.93
C GLY A 42 -8.36 4.90 6.25
N LEU A 43 -7.23 5.56 6.39
CA LEU A 43 -6.98 6.89 5.80
C LEU A 43 -7.06 6.88 4.26
N ILE A 44 -6.63 5.78 3.64
CA ILE A 44 -6.70 5.61 2.18
C ILE A 44 -8.12 5.24 1.73
N GLY A 45 -8.99 4.84 2.66
CA GLY A 45 -10.39 4.53 2.36
C GLY A 45 -11.18 5.76 1.92
N GLU A 46 -12.24 5.53 1.16
CA GLU A 46 -13.19 6.59 0.80
C GLU A 46 -13.96 7.04 2.05
N GLY A 47 -14.03 8.35 2.29
CA GLY A 47 -14.77 8.93 3.40
C GLY A 47 -13.97 9.17 4.68
N ALA A 48 -12.64 9.04 4.66
CA ALA A 48 -11.80 9.54 5.74
C ALA A 48 -11.85 11.08 5.76
N SER A 49 -12.83 11.62 6.47
CA SER A 49 -13.09 13.07 6.50
C SER A 49 -12.23 13.83 7.50
N ARG A 50 -11.55 13.16 8.41
CA ARG A 50 -10.73 13.77 9.44
C ARG A 50 -9.59 12.85 9.86
N LEU A 51 -8.38 13.41 9.89
CA LEU A 51 -7.22 12.75 10.47
C LEU A 51 -7.41 12.58 11.99
N LEU A 52 -7.16 11.36 12.47
CA LEU A 52 -6.96 11.15 13.90
C LEU A 52 -5.56 11.64 14.28
N PRO A 53 -5.32 12.05 15.54
CA PRO A 53 -3.98 12.46 15.98
C PRO A 53 -2.90 11.41 15.68
N SER A 54 -3.23 10.12 15.79
CA SER A 54 -2.33 9.02 15.45
C SER A 54 -2.03 8.88 13.95
N GLN A 55 -2.77 9.54 13.09
CA GLN A 55 -2.63 9.48 11.62
C GLN A 55 -1.87 10.71 11.06
N GLU A 56 -1.53 11.69 11.87
CA GLU A 56 -0.78 12.89 11.42
C GLU A 56 0.60 12.53 10.85
N VAL A 57 1.20 11.46 11.32
CA VAL A 57 2.47 10.94 10.81
C VAL A 57 2.40 10.45 9.35
N TYR A 58 1.21 10.09 8.87
CA TYR A 58 1.03 9.47 7.55
C TYR A 58 1.06 10.44 6.37
N ARG A 59 0.91 11.74 6.60
CA ARG A 59 0.99 12.81 5.58
C ARG A 59 0.25 12.49 4.28
N PRO A 60 -1.06 12.26 4.32
CA PRO A 60 -1.85 11.82 3.17
C PRO A 60 -1.83 12.82 2.01
N GLU A 61 -1.62 14.09 2.28
CA GLU A 61 -1.52 15.16 1.29
C GLU A 61 -0.42 14.92 0.25
N LYS A 62 0.58 14.11 0.58
CA LYS A 62 1.67 13.78 -0.35
C LYS A 62 1.24 12.81 -1.44
N PHE A 63 0.49 11.77 -1.11
CA PHE A 63 0.22 10.67 -2.03
C PHE A 63 -1.24 10.55 -2.48
N LEU A 64 -2.21 11.05 -1.70
CA LEU A 64 -3.63 10.91 -2.07
C LEU A 64 -3.96 11.52 -3.45
N PRO A 65 -3.45 12.69 -3.85
CA PRO A 65 -3.74 13.23 -5.17
C PRO A 65 -3.24 12.33 -6.31
N ALA A 66 -2.04 11.75 -6.18
CA ALA A 66 -1.50 10.83 -7.16
C ALA A 66 -2.29 9.52 -7.20
N LEU A 67 -2.66 9.00 -6.03
CA LEU A 67 -3.48 7.80 -5.89
C LEU A 67 -4.85 7.98 -6.54
N ASP A 68 -5.51 9.12 -6.30
CA ASP A 68 -6.79 9.47 -6.93
C ASP A 68 -6.68 9.62 -8.44
N GLY A 69 -5.58 10.18 -8.93
CA GLY A 69 -5.32 10.30 -10.36
C GLY A 69 -5.24 8.94 -11.05
N VAL A 70 -4.50 8.00 -10.47
CA VAL A 70 -4.39 6.62 -11.01
C VAL A 70 -5.73 5.90 -10.91
N ALA A 71 -6.42 5.99 -9.78
CA ALA A 71 -7.73 5.38 -9.57
C ALA A 71 -8.76 5.85 -10.61
N LYS A 72 -8.85 7.16 -10.82
CA LYS A 72 -9.73 7.77 -11.82
C LYS A 72 -9.37 7.33 -13.24
N GLY A 73 -8.09 7.33 -13.59
CA GLY A 73 -7.63 6.93 -14.92
C GLY A 73 -7.94 5.48 -15.25
N ARG A 74 -7.99 4.61 -14.24
CA ARG A 74 -8.31 3.19 -14.38
C ARG A 74 -9.78 2.85 -14.14
N GLY A 75 -10.58 3.76 -13.65
CA GLY A 75 -11.98 3.51 -13.28
C GLY A 75 -12.15 2.51 -12.14
N VAL A 76 -11.20 2.52 -11.19
CA VAL A 76 -11.21 1.65 -10.00
C VAL A 76 -11.14 2.48 -8.72
N SER A 77 -11.39 1.84 -7.57
CA SER A 77 -11.32 2.53 -6.29
C SER A 77 -9.88 2.85 -5.88
N ARG A 78 -9.71 3.87 -5.06
CA ARG A 78 -8.45 4.22 -4.41
C ARG A 78 -7.87 3.04 -3.61
N ILE A 79 -8.74 2.30 -2.91
CA ILE A 79 -8.38 1.10 -2.15
C ILE A 79 -7.75 0.05 -3.07
N ALA A 80 -8.38 -0.23 -4.22
CA ALA A 80 -7.88 -1.22 -5.17
C ALA A 80 -6.49 -0.83 -5.69
N VAL A 81 -6.24 0.44 -6.01
CA VAL A 81 -4.93 0.92 -6.47
C VAL A 81 -3.87 0.80 -5.38
N ALA A 82 -4.18 1.20 -4.14
CA ALA A 82 -3.23 1.11 -3.03
C ALA A 82 -2.81 -0.33 -2.74
N LEU A 83 -3.75 -1.26 -2.79
CA LEU A 83 -3.45 -2.69 -2.59
C LEU A 83 -2.71 -3.28 -3.79
N ALA A 84 -3.09 -2.93 -5.03
CA ALA A 84 -2.37 -3.35 -6.24
C ALA A 84 -0.91 -2.86 -6.23
N TRP A 85 -0.65 -1.69 -5.66
CA TRP A 85 0.70 -1.16 -5.48
C TRP A 85 1.56 -2.07 -4.58
N LEU A 86 1.01 -2.54 -3.46
CA LEU A 86 1.70 -3.50 -2.58
C LEU A 86 1.93 -4.85 -3.28
N LEU A 87 0.88 -5.37 -3.94
CA LEU A 87 0.94 -6.67 -4.62
C LEU A 87 1.98 -6.71 -5.75
N LYS A 88 2.27 -5.57 -6.38
CA LYS A 88 3.23 -5.50 -7.49
C LYS A 88 4.69 -5.60 -7.03
N HIS A 89 4.99 -5.40 -5.75
CA HIS A 89 6.36 -5.45 -5.27
C HIS A 89 6.96 -6.87 -5.40
N PRO A 90 8.23 -7.02 -5.86
CA PRO A 90 8.86 -8.33 -6.08
C PRO A 90 8.90 -9.24 -4.85
N SER A 91 8.91 -8.69 -3.64
CA SER A 91 8.86 -9.46 -2.39
C SER A 91 7.51 -10.13 -2.12
N LYS A 92 6.53 -9.96 -3.01
CA LYS A 92 5.18 -10.55 -2.89
C LYS A 92 4.50 -10.17 -1.58
N ILE A 93 4.45 -8.88 -1.31
CA ILE A 93 3.79 -8.34 -0.11
C ILE A 93 2.33 -8.80 -0.06
N LEU A 94 1.94 -9.40 1.05
CA LEU A 94 0.57 -9.87 1.30
C LEU A 94 -0.16 -8.86 2.20
N PRO A 95 -1.11 -8.05 1.67
CA PRO A 95 -1.87 -7.12 2.48
C PRO A 95 -2.83 -7.83 3.44
N VAL A 96 -2.86 -7.40 4.70
CA VAL A 96 -3.80 -7.88 5.72
C VAL A 96 -4.92 -6.88 5.85
N LEU A 97 -6.13 -7.26 5.41
CA LEU A 97 -7.30 -6.38 5.47
C LEU A 97 -7.88 -6.34 6.88
N GLY A 98 -8.09 -5.13 7.41
CA GLY A 98 -8.67 -4.90 8.73
C GLY A 98 -10.18 -4.60 8.71
N SER A 99 -10.91 -4.98 7.66
CA SER A 99 -12.33 -4.67 7.53
C SER A 99 -13.20 -5.92 7.68
N THR A 100 -14.32 -5.76 8.39
CA THR A 100 -15.40 -6.76 8.45
C THR A 100 -16.56 -6.41 7.50
N ASN A 101 -16.50 -5.27 6.81
CA ASN A 101 -17.51 -4.84 5.86
C ASN A 101 -17.37 -5.60 4.54
N PRO A 102 -18.39 -6.41 4.15
CA PRO A 102 -18.31 -7.24 2.93
C PRO A 102 -18.07 -6.45 1.65
N GLN A 103 -18.63 -5.22 1.56
CA GLN A 103 -18.45 -4.39 0.38
C GLN A 103 -16.98 -3.91 0.26
N ARG A 104 -16.37 -3.48 1.36
CA ARG A 104 -14.95 -3.08 1.38
C ARG A 104 -14.03 -4.24 1.04
N ILE A 105 -14.37 -5.46 1.47
CA ILE A 105 -13.61 -6.67 1.13
C ILE A 105 -13.71 -6.95 -0.37
N ARG A 106 -14.91 -6.87 -0.97
CA ARG A 106 -15.10 -7.04 -2.42
C ARG A 106 -14.32 -5.99 -3.22
N ASP A 107 -14.33 -4.74 -2.78
CA ASP A 107 -13.59 -3.66 -3.43
C ASP A 107 -12.07 -3.89 -3.32
N ALA A 108 -11.61 -4.39 -2.20
CA ALA A 108 -10.20 -4.74 -2.01
C ALA A 108 -9.74 -5.87 -2.95
N VAL A 109 -10.57 -6.89 -3.16
CA VAL A 109 -10.26 -8.02 -4.07
C VAL A 109 -10.06 -7.55 -5.51
N LYS A 110 -10.69 -6.46 -5.94
CA LYS A 110 -10.48 -5.87 -7.27
C LYS A 110 -9.02 -5.52 -7.54
N ALA A 111 -8.20 -5.32 -6.51
CA ALA A 111 -6.76 -5.11 -6.65
C ALA A 111 -6.04 -6.28 -7.37
N THR A 112 -6.63 -7.47 -7.39
CA THR A 112 -6.07 -8.64 -8.08
C THR A 112 -6.50 -8.78 -9.53
N GLU A 113 -7.44 -7.93 -9.99
CA GLU A 113 -8.01 -8.00 -11.35
C GLU A 113 -7.21 -7.19 -12.37
N PHE A 114 -6.27 -6.37 -11.93
CA PHE A 114 -5.40 -5.57 -12.78
C PHE A 114 -4.00 -5.46 -12.20
N GLU A 115 -3.06 -5.04 -13.02
CA GLU A 115 -1.69 -4.76 -12.62
C GLU A 115 -1.35 -3.30 -12.96
N LEU A 116 -0.73 -2.59 -12.00
CA LEU A 116 -0.21 -1.24 -12.25
C LEU A 116 0.93 -1.30 -13.26
N THR A 117 1.04 -0.31 -14.12
CA THR A 117 2.25 -0.15 -14.93
C THR A 117 3.44 0.19 -14.03
N ARG A 118 4.65 0.05 -14.57
CA ARG A 118 5.86 0.46 -13.86
C ARG A 118 5.85 1.95 -13.55
N GLU A 119 5.41 2.76 -14.49
CA GLU A 119 5.30 4.21 -14.37
C GLU A 119 4.34 4.61 -13.25
N GLU A 120 3.14 4.01 -13.20
CA GLU A 120 2.16 4.24 -12.14
C GLU A 120 2.71 3.86 -10.77
N TRP A 121 3.39 2.71 -10.68
CA TRP A 121 3.97 2.24 -9.43
C TRP A 121 5.01 3.23 -8.89
N TYR A 122 5.94 3.70 -9.75
CA TYR A 122 6.94 4.69 -9.36
C TYR A 122 6.37 6.09 -9.13
N GLN A 123 5.32 6.47 -9.86
CA GLN A 123 4.60 7.72 -9.61
C GLN A 123 4.04 7.75 -8.18
N LEU A 124 3.42 6.66 -7.73
CA LEU A 124 2.89 6.53 -6.37
C LEU A 124 4.02 6.50 -5.33
N LEU A 125 5.10 5.78 -5.58
CA LEU A 125 6.26 5.75 -4.69
C LEU A 125 6.88 7.14 -4.52
N THR A 126 7.10 7.85 -5.62
CA THR A 126 7.65 9.21 -5.62
C THR A 126 6.76 10.17 -4.84
N ALA A 127 5.45 10.11 -5.05
CA ALA A 127 4.50 10.93 -4.32
C ALA A 127 4.53 10.61 -2.81
N ALA A 128 4.55 9.34 -2.44
CA ALA A 128 4.59 8.90 -1.06
C ALA A 128 5.89 9.31 -0.35
N ARG A 129 7.03 9.22 -1.03
CA ARG A 129 8.33 9.70 -0.51
C ARG A 129 8.37 11.23 -0.39
N GLY A 130 7.72 11.93 -1.31
CA GLY A 130 7.80 13.38 -1.44
C GLY A 130 9.07 13.87 -2.16
N GLU A 131 9.83 12.97 -2.77
CA GLU A 131 11.05 13.24 -3.54
C GLU A 131 11.24 12.19 -4.65
N PRO A 132 11.91 12.54 -5.75
CA PRO A 132 12.19 11.60 -6.82
C PRO A 132 12.96 10.36 -6.34
N VAL A 133 12.74 9.25 -7.01
CA VAL A 133 13.54 8.03 -6.82
C VAL A 133 14.86 8.24 -7.56
N PRO A 134 16.01 7.89 -6.95
CA PRO A 134 17.32 8.02 -7.58
C PRO A 134 17.43 7.25 -8.90
#